data_7c2e63818790a1994b5cfec55c6464e6
#
_entry.id   7c2e63818790a1994b5cfec55c6464e6
#
_cell.length_a   1.000
_cell.length_b   1.000
_cell.length_c   1.000
_cell.angle_alpha   90.00
_cell.angle_beta   90.00
_cell.angle_gamma   90.00
#
_symmetry.space_group_name_H-M   'P 1'
#
loop_
_entity.id
_entity.type
_entity.pdbx_description
1 polymer ?
#
loop_
_entity_poly.entity_id
_entity_poly.type
_entity_poly.pdbx_seq_one_letter_code
_entity_poly.pdbx_strand_id
1 'polypeptide(L)'
;MKQIISLLLTAFFVIFSSDNASAQGCVAIRSTGGICTMEHSHAESSTSKWTLNVNNRYFKSFRHFRGAEEQKERVENGSEVINHSYTMDLTLTRNVNKWWSFSLDVPVVANSRSSLYEHDRVNRYSTHSFGLGDIRLTAYRWIFDPAKAAKGNIQVGLGIKLPTGDYNYQDIFHKNDSTMVLGPVDQSIQLGDGGTGISTEINTYYNFSKSIGFYGSAYYLLSPREQNGTLSTRGSAPSASSIRNGSFVMSVPDQYMLRAGFNFTSKAVTASLGFRDECLPATDLIGGSKGFRRPGYILSVEPGITYNLKKMNIYAYVPVALKRNRTQSTSDKYQTKTTGVFTQGDAAFADYTVNIGCSVRF
;
A
#
# COMPACT_ATOMS: atom_id res chain seq x y z
N MET A 1 14.22 -2.27 31.32
CA MET A 1 12.96 -2.74 30.70
C MET A 1 11.79 -1.79 30.94
N LYS A 2 11.39 -1.45 32.17
CA LYS A 2 10.24 -0.55 32.43
C LYS A 2 10.39 0.83 31.77
N GLN A 3 11.56 1.44 31.76
CA GLN A 3 11.80 2.75 31.12
C GLN A 3 11.72 2.71 29.58
N ILE A 4 12.15 1.62 28.95
CA ILE A 4 12.06 1.45 27.48
C ILE A 4 10.60 1.22 27.06
N ILE A 5 9.84 0.46 27.85
CA ILE A 5 8.39 0.25 27.61
C ILE A 5 7.63 1.58 27.80
N SER A 6 7.99 2.38 28.81
CA SER A 6 7.41 3.71 29.02
C SER A 6 7.74 4.65 27.85
N LEU A 7 8.97 4.65 27.35
CA LEU A 7 9.40 5.47 26.20
C LEU A 7 8.68 5.07 24.91
N LEU A 8 8.51 3.77 24.68
CA LEU A 8 7.78 3.24 23.53
C LEU A 8 6.28 3.53 23.62
N LEU A 9 5.68 3.45 24.83
CA LEU A 9 4.29 3.84 25.06
C LEU A 9 4.10 5.36 24.86
N THR A 10 5.03 6.18 25.32
CA THR A 10 4.97 7.63 25.13
C THR A 10 5.17 8.01 23.67
N ALA A 11 6.09 7.38 22.95
CA ALA A 11 6.26 7.56 21.50
C ALA A 11 5.02 7.08 20.72
N PHE A 12 4.40 5.99 21.13
CA PHE A 12 3.14 5.50 20.55
C PHE A 12 1.98 6.50 20.78
N PHE A 13 1.86 7.08 21.97
CA PHE A 13 0.85 8.10 22.28
C PHE A 13 1.07 9.43 21.54
N VAL A 14 2.32 9.85 21.34
CA VAL A 14 2.65 11.07 20.59
C VAL A 14 2.31 10.93 19.10
N ILE A 15 2.41 9.72 18.54
CA ILE A 15 2.02 9.44 17.14
C ILE A 15 0.48 9.52 16.97
N PHE A 16 -0.31 9.21 18.00
CA PHE A 16 -1.78 9.27 17.96
C PHE A 16 -2.37 10.64 18.28
N SER A 17 -1.61 11.61 18.78
CA SER A 17 -2.09 12.95 19.12
C SER A 17 -1.91 14.00 18.01
N SER A 18 -1.52 13.61 16.79
CA SER A 18 -1.52 14.51 15.64
C SER A 18 -2.90 14.56 14.98
N ASP A 19 -3.70 15.54 15.36
CA ASP A 19 -5.08 15.78 14.92
C ASP A 19 -5.27 16.07 13.41
N ASN A 20 -4.31 15.80 12.54
CA ASN A 20 -4.39 16.07 11.10
C ASN A 20 -3.73 15.04 10.18
N ALA A 21 -3.65 13.77 10.55
CA ALA A 21 -3.23 12.72 9.63
C ALA A 21 -4.36 12.44 8.63
N SER A 22 -4.35 13.12 7.50
CA SER A 22 -5.29 12.93 6.39
C SER A 22 -4.65 12.07 5.32
N ALA A 23 -5.23 10.93 5.02
CA ALA A 23 -4.65 9.97 4.09
C ALA A 23 -5.68 9.17 3.28
N GLN A 24 -5.39 8.31 2.40
CA GLN A 24 -5.80 8.07 1.04
C GLN A 24 -6.72 6.89 0.65
N GLY A 25 -7.25 6.98 -0.57
CA GLY A 25 -7.91 5.91 -1.31
C GLY A 25 -7.28 5.60 -2.67
N CYS A 26 -7.54 4.46 -3.26
CA CYS A 26 -7.22 3.92 -4.59
C CYS A 26 -5.91 3.16 -4.77
N VAL A 27 -4.86 3.37 -4.03
CA VAL A 27 -3.64 2.59 -4.19
C VAL A 27 -3.37 1.84 -2.90
N ALA A 28 -3.67 0.55 -2.87
CA ALA A 28 -3.22 -0.29 -1.77
C ALA A 28 -1.69 -0.34 -1.79
N ILE A 29 -1.07 -0.21 -0.62
CA ILE A 29 0.39 -0.23 -0.49
C ILE A 29 0.89 -1.57 -1.01
N ARG A 30 1.76 -1.52 -2.02
CA ARG A 30 2.33 -2.71 -2.64
C ARG A 30 3.46 -3.25 -1.77
N SER A 31 3.60 -4.58 -1.74
CA SER A 31 4.80 -5.25 -1.21
C SER A 31 5.17 -4.93 0.23
N THR A 32 4.32 -5.19 1.15
CA THR A 32 4.65 -5.14 2.58
C THR A 32 4.79 -6.54 3.17
N GLY A 33 5.67 -7.38 2.64
CA GLY A 33 5.99 -8.71 3.15
C GLY A 33 4.87 -9.47 3.89
N GLY A 34 4.73 -10.76 3.74
CA GLY A 34 3.73 -11.52 4.50
C GLY A 34 3.95 -11.43 6.01
N ILE A 35 2.90 -11.20 6.80
CA ILE A 35 2.91 -11.21 8.29
C ILE A 35 3.57 -12.48 8.83
N CYS A 36 3.54 -13.55 8.06
CA CYS A 36 3.91 -14.91 8.46
C CYS A 36 5.39 -15.15 8.68
N THR A 37 6.26 -14.24 8.30
CA THR A 37 7.70 -14.41 8.54
C THR A 37 8.10 -14.20 10.01
N MET A 38 7.18 -13.68 10.84
CA MET A 38 7.44 -13.37 12.23
C MET A 38 6.91 -14.36 13.25
N GLU A 39 6.20 -15.40 12.80
CA GLU A 39 5.62 -16.38 13.71
C GLU A 39 6.63 -17.38 14.24
N HIS A 40 6.50 -17.68 15.51
CA HIS A 40 6.97 -18.79 16.36
C HIS A 40 8.11 -19.72 15.87
N SER A 41 8.49 -19.69 14.60
CA SER A 41 9.46 -20.59 13.98
C SER A 41 10.92 -20.16 14.17
N HIS A 42 11.20 -19.12 14.94
CA HIS A 42 12.56 -18.58 15.08
C HIS A 42 13.53 -19.51 15.80
N ALA A 43 13.06 -20.45 16.59
CA ALA A 43 13.95 -21.43 17.25
C ALA A 43 14.55 -22.45 16.28
N GLU A 44 13.86 -22.78 15.18
CA GLU A 44 14.35 -23.73 14.16
C GLU A 44 14.90 -23.04 12.88
N SER A 45 14.68 -21.75 12.74
CA SER A 45 15.02 -20.95 11.54
C SER A 45 16.52 -20.66 11.39
N SER A 46 17.36 -21.01 12.34
CA SER A 46 18.78 -20.63 12.34
C SER A 46 19.64 -21.33 11.26
N THR A 47 19.11 -22.34 10.57
CA THR A 47 19.86 -23.09 9.56
C THR A 47 19.58 -22.66 8.12
N SER A 48 18.42 -22.11 7.82
CA SER A 48 18.06 -21.68 6.47
C SER A 48 18.61 -20.30 6.16
N LYS A 49 19.44 -20.21 5.12
CA LYS A 49 20.05 -18.94 4.71
C LYS A 49 19.15 -18.10 3.82
N TRP A 50 18.21 -18.72 3.12
CA TRP A 50 17.34 -18.08 2.15
C TRP A 50 15.86 -18.33 2.44
N THR A 51 15.05 -17.34 2.18
CA THR A 51 13.58 -17.44 2.21
C THR A 51 13.03 -16.81 0.95
N LEU A 52 12.21 -17.53 0.22
CA LEU A 52 11.40 -16.99 -0.89
C LEU A 52 9.97 -16.88 -0.40
N ASN A 53 9.42 -15.67 -0.48
CA ASN A 53 8.00 -15.42 -0.25
C ASN A 53 7.34 -15.04 -1.57
N VAL A 54 6.21 -15.67 -1.87
CA VAL A 54 5.35 -15.33 -3.01
C VAL A 54 4.00 -14.95 -2.45
N ASN A 55 3.61 -13.69 -2.63
CA ASN A 55 2.33 -13.17 -2.19
C ASN A 55 1.51 -12.73 -3.39
N ASN A 56 0.29 -13.24 -3.52
CA ASN A 56 -0.67 -12.82 -4.53
C ASN A 56 -1.72 -11.95 -3.86
N ARG A 57 -1.89 -10.74 -4.36
CA ARG A 57 -2.85 -9.77 -3.86
C ARG A 57 -3.81 -9.37 -4.96
N TYR A 58 -5.11 -9.38 -4.64
CA TYR A 58 -6.16 -8.93 -5.54
C TYR A 58 -7.19 -8.08 -4.80
N PHE A 59 -7.63 -7.00 -5.45
CA PHE A 59 -8.79 -6.24 -5.03
C PHE A 59 -9.55 -5.63 -6.22
N LYS A 60 -10.85 -5.36 -5.99
CA LYS A 60 -11.71 -4.57 -6.85
C LYS A 60 -12.09 -3.29 -6.11
N SER A 61 -11.82 -2.12 -6.69
CA SER A 61 -12.29 -0.84 -6.14
C SER A 61 -13.32 -0.21 -7.06
N PHE A 62 -14.48 0.15 -6.51
CA PHE A 62 -15.62 0.68 -7.29
C PHE A 62 -16.53 1.62 -6.50
N ARG A 63 -16.49 1.58 -5.17
CA ARG A 63 -17.27 2.47 -4.30
C ARG A 63 -16.55 3.78 -4.14
N HIS A 64 -17.19 4.87 -4.56
CA HIS A 64 -16.60 6.20 -4.53
C HIS A 64 -16.86 6.91 -3.20
N PHE A 65 -15.84 7.57 -2.68
CA PHE A 65 -15.95 8.36 -1.45
C PHE A 65 -15.39 9.77 -1.67
N ARG A 66 -16.13 10.76 -1.13
CA ARG A 66 -15.68 12.13 -0.95
C ARG A 66 -15.63 12.41 0.55
N GLY A 67 -14.43 12.65 1.09
CA GLY A 67 -14.27 12.53 2.54
C GLY A 67 -14.59 11.10 2.98
N ALA A 68 -15.31 10.96 4.06
CA ALA A 68 -15.83 9.67 4.55
C ALA A 68 -17.22 9.32 3.99
N GLU A 69 -17.80 10.17 3.15
CA GLU A 69 -19.13 10.02 2.58
C GLU A 69 -19.09 9.26 1.27
N GLU A 70 -19.87 8.19 1.19
CA GLU A 70 -20.01 7.39 -0.02
C GLU A 70 -20.88 8.09 -1.05
N GLN A 71 -20.40 8.16 -2.28
CA GLN A 71 -21.12 8.70 -3.46
C GLN A 71 -21.88 7.55 -4.13
N LYS A 72 -22.98 7.10 -3.52
CA LYS A 72 -23.75 5.94 -3.98
C LYS A 72 -24.32 6.13 -5.38
N GLU A 73 -24.66 7.36 -5.74
CA GLU A 73 -25.15 7.76 -7.06
C GLU A 73 -24.20 7.39 -8.19
N ARG A 74 -22.92 7.23 -7.89
CA ARG A 74 -21.94 6.76 -8.90
C ARG A 74 -22.27 5.35 -9.40
N VAL A 75 -22.61 4.45 -8.48
CA VAL A 75 -22.97 3.06 -8.79
C VAL A 75 -24.39 3.00 -9.35
N GLU A 76 -25.32 3.73 -8.76
CA GLU A 76 -26.73 3.78 -9.21
C GLU A 76 -26.85 4.28 -10.65
N ASN A 77 -26.04 5.25 -11.06
CA ASN A 77 -26.02 5.80 -12.41
C ASN A 77 -25.05 5.06 -13.36
N GLY A 78 -24.36 4.00 -12.92
CA GLY A 78 -23.33 3.30 -13.69
C GLY A 78 -22.14 4.18 -14.08
N SER A 79 -21.88 5.27 -13.35
CA SER A 79 -20.82 6.24 -13.61
C SER A 79 -19.58 6.05 -12.74
N GLU A 80 -19.56 5.02 -11.92
CA GLU A 80 -18.41 4.65 -11.09
C GLU A 80 -17.21 4.23 -11.94
N VAL A 81 -16.03 4.43 -11.41
CA VAL A 81 -14.80 3.80 -11.92
C VAL A 81 -14.64 2.45 -11.25
N ILE A 82 -14.34 1.44 -12.05
CA ILE A 82 -14.06 0.09 -11.56
C ILE A 82 -12.59 -0.23 -11.84
N ASN A 83 -11.79 -0.46 -10.80
CA ASN A 83 -10.45 -0.98 -10.96
C ASN A 83 -10.39 -2.43 -10.47
N HIS A 84 -9.72 -3.27 -11.23
CA HIS A 84 -9.22 -4.57 -10.80
C HIS A 84 -7.71 -4.49 -10.72
N SER A 85 -7.15 -4.79 -9.56
CA SER A 85 -5.71 -4.77 -9.36
C SER A 85 -5.24 -6.10 -8.83
N TYR A 86 -4.31 -6.71 -9.53
CA TYR A 86 -3.59 -7.90 -9.11
C TYR A 86 -2.10 -7.57 -9.00
N THR A 87 -1.48 -8.05 -7.94
CA THR A 87 -0.03 -7.96 -7.75
C THR A 87 0.49 -9.29 -7.22
N MET A 88 1.52 -9.82 -7.86
CA MET A 88 2.31 -10.93 -7.34
C MET A 88 3.65 -10.36 -6.85
N ASP A 89 3.86 -10.40 -5.54
CA ASP A 89 5.10 -9.94 -4.91
C ASP A 89 6.03 -11.13 -4.70
N LEU A 90 7.21 -11.09 -5.31
CA LEU A 90 8.28 -12.07 -5.16
C LEU A 90 9.36 -11.48 -4.25
N THR A 91 9.42 -11.93 -3.00
CA THR A 91 10.40 -11.43 -2.03
C THR A 91 11.43 -12.51 -1.71
N LEU A 92 12.67 -12.29 -2.11
CA LEU A 92 13.80 -13.14 -1.77
C LEU A 92 14.59 -12.52 -0.62
N THR A 93 14.65 -13.21 0.52
CA THR A 93 15.36 -12.76 1.71
C THR A 93 16.56 -13.66 1.99
N ARG A 94 17.72 -13.03 2.24
CA ARG A 94 18.94 -13.72 2.69
C ARG A 94 19.22 -13.37 4.15
N ASN A 95 19.26 -14.38 5.00
CA ASN A 95 19.74 -14.25 6.37
C ASN A 95 21.28 -14.35 6.35
N VAL A 96 21.97 -13.24 6.59
CA VAL A 96 23.45 -13.20 6.60
C VAL A 96 23.99 -13.72 7.91
N ASN A 97 23.35 -13.37 9.01
CA ASN A 97 23.62 -13.86 10.35
C ASN A 97 22.35 -13.76 11.22
N LYS A 98 22.45 -14.07 12.51
CA LYS A 98 21.30 -14.01 13.43
C LYS A 98 20.69 -12.60 13.60
N TRP A 99 21.42 -11.54 13.21
CA TRP A 99 21.00 -10.15 13.39
C TRP A 99 20.47 -9.52 12.10
N TRP A 100 21.12 -9.82 10.96
CA TRP A 100 20.93 -9.12 9.72
C TRP A 100 20.36 -10.03 8.64
N SER A 101 19.37 -9.51 7.94
CA SER A 101 18.86 -10.07 6.69
C SER A 101 18.68 -8.98 5.65
N PHE A 102 18.76 -9.36 4.38
CA PHE A 102 18.53 -8.48 3.23
C PHE A 102 17.45 -9.09 2.36
N SER A 103 16.53 -8.29 1.90
CA SER A 103 15.48 -8.73 0.97
C SER A 103 15.49 -7.93 -0.32
N LEU A 104 15.21 -8.64 -1.40
CA LEU A 104 14.87 -8.12 -2.71
C LEU A 104 13.40 -8.44 -2.95
N ASP A 105 12.61 -7.43 -3.25
CA ASP A 105 11.19 -7.55 -3.54
C ASP A 105 10.91 -7.08 -4.98
N VAL A 106 10.31 -7.96 -5.77
CA VAL A 106 10.02 -7.77 -7.19
C VAL A 106 8.52 -7.96 -7.42
N PRO A 107 7.75 -6.87 -7.57
CA PRO A 107 6.32 -6.96 -7.85
C PRO A 107 6.05 -7.14 -9.35
N VAL A 108 5.18 -8.10 -9.68
CA VAL A 108 4.56 -8.23 -11.00
C VAL A 108 3.11 -7.78 -10.90
N VAL A 109 2.71 -6.84 -11.73
CA VAL A 109 1.45 -6.11 -11.59
C VAL A 109 0.60 -6.29 -12.85
N ALA A 110 -0.70 -6.56 -12.65
CA ALA A 110 -1.70 -6.61 -13.72
C ALA A 110 -2.95 -5.84 -13.26
N ASN A 111 -3.29 -4.78 -13.97
CA ASN A 111 -4.42 -3.95 -13.62
C ASN A 111 -5.36 -3.77 -14.80
N SER A 112 -6.65 -3.54 -14.52
CA SER A 112 -7.59 -2.97 -15.43
C SER A 112 -8.40 -1.87 -14.76
N ARG A 113 -8.80 -0.87 -15.55
CA ARG A 113 -9.61 0.25 -15.09
C ARG A 113 -10.69 0.56 -16.13
N SER A 114 -11.94 0.45 -15.73
CA SER A 114 -13.06 0.80 -16.59
C SER A 114 -13.78 2.06 -16.11
N SER A 115 -14.17 2.90 -17.05
CA SER A 115 -14.77 4.20 -16.77
C SER A 115 -15.57 4.69 -17.98
N LEU A 116 -16.57 5.52 -17.75
CA LEU A 116 -17.27 6.28 -18.81
C LEU A 116 -16.53 7.58 -19.12
N TYR A 117 -16.24 8.38 -18.08
CA TYR A 117 -15.80 9.78 -18.24
C TYR A 117 -14.35 9.95 -18.71
N GLU A 118 -13.55 8.89 -18.67
CA GLU A 118 -12.19 8.89 -19.20
C GLU A 118 -12.16 8.67 -20.72
N HIS A 119 -13.27 8.17 -21.26
CA HIS A 119 -13.49 7.89 -22.67
C HIS A 119 -14.53 8.85 -23.28
N ASP A 120 -15.45 8.34 -24.07
CA ASP A 120 -16.47 9.11 -24.81
C ASP A 120 -17.65 9.60 -23.94
N ARG A 121 -17.72 9.20 -22.67
CA ARG A 121 -18.77 9.47 -21.69
C ARG A 121 -20.14 8.80 -21.99
N VAL A 122 -20.18 7.97 -22.99
CA VAL A 122 -21.37 7.22 -23.41
C VAL A 122 -21.17 5.74 -23.14
N ASN A 123 -20.07 5.18 -23.61
CA ASN A 123 -19.75 3.77 -23.49
C ASN A 123 -18.67 3.54 -22.42
N ARG A 124 -18.78 2.43 -21.70
CA ARG A 124 -17.78 2.03 -20.72
C ARG A 124 -16.67 1.24 -21.43
N TYR A 125 -15.49 1.83 -21.47
CA TYR A 125 -14.27 1.17 -21.95
C TYR A 125 -13.29 0.91 -20.81
N SER A 126 -12.29 0.08 -21.06
CA SER A 126 -11.26 -0.29 -20.10
C SER A 126 -9.87 0.05 -20.62
N THR A 127 -9.02 0.52 -19.73
CA THR A 127 -7.57 0.60 -19.92
C THR A 127 -6.88 -0.43 -19.04
N HIS A 128 -5.70 -0.89 -19.46
CA HIS A 128 -4.96 -1.96 -18.80
C HIS A 128 -3.50 -1.57 -18.58
N SER A 129 -2.86 -2.24 -17.63
CA SER A 129 -1.41 -2.22 -17.48
C SER A 129 -0.91 -3.58 -16.99
N PHE A 130 0.24 -4.00 -17.49
CA PHE A 130 0.88 -5.25 -17.10
C PHE A 130 2.41 -5.11 -17.17
N GLY A 131 3.10 -5.58 -16.14
CA GLY A 131 4.55 -5.58 -16.12
C GLY A 131 5.15 -5.61 -14.72
N LEU A 132 6.45 -5.31 -14.65
CA LEU A 132 7.15 -5.16 -13.38
C LEU A 132 6.76 -3.83 -12.72
N GLY A 133 6.61 -3.86 -11.40
CA GLY A 133 6.48 -2.66 -10.58
C GLY A 133 7.82 -2.14 -10.06
N ASP A 134 7.77 -1.26 -9.07
CA ASP A 134 8.97 -0.70 -8.45
C ASP A 134 9.62 -1.72 -7.52
N ILE A 135 10.86 -2.10 -7.84
CA ILE A 135 11.67 -3.04 -7.06
C ILE A 135 12.11 -2.39 -5.75
N ARG A 136 12.15 -3.17 -4.67
CA ARG A 136 12.66 -2.72 -3.37
C ARG A 136 13.78 -3.62 -2.87
N LEU A 137 14.76 -2.97 -2.23
CA LEU A 137 15.85 -3.59 -1.51
C LEU A 137 15.77 -3.13 -0.06
N THR A 138 15.72 -4.05 0.89
CA THR A 138 15.59 -3.72 2.32
C THR A 138 16.59 -4.50 3.15
N ALA A 139 17.31 -3.80 4.01
CA ALA A 139 18.14 -4.37 5.06
C ALA A 139 17.34 -4.41 6.37
N TYR A 140 17.26 -5.56 7.00
CA TYR A 140 16.59 -5.75 8.28
C TYR A 140 17.59 -6.10 9.39
N ARG A 141 17.31 -5.61 10.58
CA ARG A 141 18.07 -5.92 11.78
C ARG A 141 17.15 -6.22 12.96
N TRP A 142 17.41 -7.33 13.65
CA TRP A 142 16.81 -7.60 14.96
C TRP A 142 17.45 -6.75 16.04
N ILE A 143 16.64 -6.16 16.92
CA ILE A 143 17.10 -5.32 18.04
C ILE A 143 17.60 -6.19 19.18
N PHE A 144 16.90 -7.28 19.50
CA PHE A 144 17.31 -8.23 20.52
C PHE A 144 17.82 -9.52 19.88
N ASP A 145 18.70 -10.24 20.57
CA ASP A 145 19.24 -11.53 20.10
C ASP A 145 18.10 -12.53 19.85
N PRO A 146 17.80 -12.92 18.60
CA PRO A 146 16.69 -13.82 18.31
C PRO A 146 16.76 -15.15 19.05
N ALA A 147 17.97 -15.67 19.32
CA ALA A 147 18.17 -16.89 20.08
C ALA A 147 17.74 -16.77 21.56
N LYS A 148 17.66 -15.56 22.09
CA LYS A 148 17.30 -15.27 23.50
C LYS A 148 15.94 -14.59 23.62
N ALA A 149 15.38 -14.10 22.53
CA ALA A 149 14.17 -13.27 22.46
C ALA A 149 12.90 -14.09 22.12
N ALA A 150 12.79 -15.31 22.62
CA ALA A 150 11.64 -16.18 22.35
C ALA A 150 10.28 -15.57 22.74
N LYS A 151 10.28 -14.67 23.74
CA LYS A 151 9.08 -14.02 24.23
C LYS A 151 8.62 -12.84 23.36
N GLY A 152 9.54 -12.17 22.71
CA GLY A 152 9.22 -11.03 21.83
C GLY A 152 10.47 -10.35 21.31
N ASN A 153 10.39 -9.80 20.11
CA ASN A 153 11.48 -9.08 19.48
C ASN A 153 10.96 -7.93 18.62
N ILE A 154 11.86 -7.05 18.23
CA ILE A 154 11.62 -5.95 17.30
C ILE A 154 12.64 -6.07 16.18
N GLN A 155 12.16 -6.03 14.95
CA GLN A 155 12.98 -5.93 13.75
C GLN A 155 12.78 -4.54 13.14
N VAL A 156 13.87 -3.89 12.78
CA VAL A 156 13.86 -2.63 12.02
C VAL A 156 14.35 -2.88 10.62
N GLY A 157 13.73 -2.24 9.65
CA GLY A 157 14.09 -2.30 8.23
C GLY A 157 14.39 -0.91 7.69
N LEU A 158 15.40 -0.81 6.86
CA LEU A 158 15.70 0.36 6.04
C LEU A 158 15.88 -0.10 4.61
N GLY A 159 15.11 0.48 3.69
CA GLY A 159 15.11 0.06 2.30
C GLY A 159 15.16 1.22 1.32
N ILE A 160 15.40 0.86 0.07
CA ILE A 160 15.31 1.75 -1.08
C ILE A 160 14.33 1.14 -2.09
N LYS A 161 13.39 1.96 -2.56
CA LYS A 161 12.52 1.68 -3.70
C LYS A 161 13.13 2.29 -4.95
N LEU A 162 13.28 1.50 -6.00
CA LEU A 162 13.80 1.93 -7.29
C LEU A 162 12.64 2.14 -8.28
N PRO A 163 12.66 3.18 -9.12
CA PRO A 163 11.59 3.47 -10.08
C PRO A 163 11.73 2.58 -11.32
N THR A 164 11.61 1.28 -11.14
CA THR A 164 11.75 0.27 -12.20
C THR A 164 10.46 -0.03 -12.93
N GLY A 165 9.32 0.25 -12.29
CA GLY A 165 8.01 0.14 -12.91
C GLY A 165 7.78 1.27 -13.91
N ASP A 166 7.14 0.94 -15.04
CA ASP A 166 6.75 1.97 -16.01
C ASP A 166 5.71 2.91 -15.38
N TYR A 167 6.11 4.14 -15.11
CA TYR A 167 5.27 5.18 -14.52
C TYR A 167 4.61 6.08 -15.58
N ASN A 168 4.86 5.81 -16.87
CA ASN A 168 4.20 6.44 -17.99
C ASN A 168 3.56 5.39 -18.91
N TYR A 169 3.08 4.28 -18.32
CA TYR A 169 2.39 3.24 -19.07
C TYR A 169 1.17 3.83 -19.79
N GLN A 170 1.04 3.50 -21.06
CA GLN A 170 0.02 4.09 -21.93
C GLN A 170 -0.94 3.04 -22.45
N ASP A 171 -2.20 3.47 -22.67
CA ASP A 171 -3.23 2.66 -23.32
C ASP A 171 -4.16 3.55 -24.15
N ILE A 172 -5.09 2.96 -24.87
CA ILE A 172 -5.97 3.64 -25.80
C ILE A 172 -7.21 4.19 -25.08
N PHE A 173 -7.49 5.47 -25.30
CA PHE A 173 -8.69 6.16 -24.85
C PHE A 173 -9.61 6.46 -26.02
N HIS A 174 -10.84 5.96 -26.00
CA HIS A 174 -11.88 6.26 -26.98
C HIS A 174 -12.48 7.64 -26.67
N LYS A 175 -12.24 8.63 -27.50
CA LYS A 175 -12.76 10.01 -27.29
C LYS A 175 -14.12 10.25 -27.97
N ASN A 176 -14.40 9.50 -29.03
CA ASN A 176 -15.67 9.37 -29.73
C ASN A 176 -15.64 8.10 -30.62
N ASP A 177 -16.68 7.85 -31.40
CA ASP A 177 -16.81 6.65 -32.23
C ASP A 177 -15.65 6.44 -33.22
N SER A 178 -14.97 7.51 -33.65
CA SER A 178 -13.91 7.46 -34.66
C SER A 178 -12.52 7.86 -34.14
N THR A 179 -12.44 8.46 -32.96
CA THR A 179 -11.16 9.01 -32.41
C THR A 179 -10.68 8.22 -31.24
N MET A 180 -9.53 7.60 -31.40
CA MET A 180 -8.78 6.92 -30.34
C MET A 180 -7.47 7.67 -30.08
N VAL A 181 -7.11 7.85 -28.83
CA VAL A 181 -5.88 8.56 -28.42
C VAL A 181 -5.09 7.68 -27.49
N LEU A 182 -3.81 7.49 -27.82
CA LEU A 182 -2.85 6.86 -26.91
C LEU A 182 -2.47 7.86 -25.82
N GLY A 183 -2.50 7.45 -24.57
CA GLY A 183 -2.16 8.32 -23.44
C GLY A 183 -1.84 7.58 -22.16
N PRO A 184 -1.24 8.26 -21.18
CA PRO A 184 -0.92 7.66 -19.90
C PRO A 184 -2.19 7.15 -19.21
N VAL A 185 -2.15 5.91 -18.74
CA VAL A 185 -3.23 5.34 -17.92
C VAL A 185 -3.32 6.09 -16.59
N ASP A 186 -4.44 5.95 -15.91
CA ASP A 186 -4.65 6.60 -14.61
C ASP A 186 -3.57 6.20 -13.57
N GLN A 187 -3.21 7.12 -12.68
CA GLN A 187 -2.20 6.90 -11.63
C GLN A 187 -2.45 5.62 -10.81
N SER A 188 -3.71 5.24 -10.61
CA SER A 188 -4.08 4.05 -9.81
C SER A 188 -3.67 2.73 -10.46
N ILE A 189 -3.44 2.72 -11.76
CA ILE A 189 -3.04 1.53 -12.52
C ILE A 189 -1.67 1.67 -13.21
N GLN A 190 -0.90 2.72 -12.93
CA GLN A 190 0.51 2.79 -13.34
C GLN A 190 1.31 1.67 -12.68
N LEU A 191 2.34 1.14 -13.35
CA LEU A 191 3.15 0.04 -12.82
C LEU A 191 4.12 0.52 -11.73
N GLY A 192 4.65 1.75 -11.85
CA GLY A 192 5.48 2.44 -10.87
C GLY A 192 4.98 3.87 -10.62
N ASP A 193 5.62 4.58 -9.69
CA ASP A 193 5.36 5.99 -9.44
C ASP A 193 6.43 6.92 -10.00
N GLY A 194 7.56 6.37 -10.47
CA GLY A 194 8.67 7.10 -11.09
C GLY A 194 9.61 7.78 -10.09
N GLY A 195 9.47 7.54 -8.79
CA GLY A 195 10.34 8.09 -7.76
C GLY A 195 11.23 7.03 -7.10
N THR A 196 12.49 7.38 -6.85
CA THR A 196 13.30 6.65 -5.87
C THR A 196 12.80 7.02 -4.48
N GLY A 197 12.51 6.02 -3.66
CA GLY A 197 12.00 6.21 -2.30
C GLY A 197 12.86 5.54 -1.24
N ILE A 198 12.77 6.02 -0.01
CA ILE A 198 13.39 5.40 1.17
C ILE A 198 12.28 4.79 2.00
N SER A 199 12.33 3.48 2.25
CA SER A 199 11.38 2.81 3.13
C SER A 199 11.97 2.58 4.52
N THR A 200 11.16 2.78 5.53
CA THR A 200 11.45 2.40 6.92
C THR A 200 10.39 1.43 7.39
N GLU A 201 10.83 0.39 8.10
CA GLU A 201 9.94 -0.65 8.60
C GLU A 201 10.25 -0.96 10.07
N ILE A 202 9.20 -1.19 10.85
CA ILE A 202 9.30 -1.72 12.20
C ILE A 202 8.36 -2.89 12.28
N ASN A 203 8.89 -4.05 12.62
CA ASN A 203 8.10 -5.26 12.81
C ASN A 203 8.33 -5.77 14.23
N THR A 204 7.27 -6.18 14.91
CA THR A 204 7.37 -6.67 16.28
C THR A 204 6.43 -7.83 16.52
N TYR A 205 6.81 -8.70 17.42
CA TYR A 205 5.95 -9.73 17.98
C TYR A 205 6.16 -9.85 19.48
N TYR A 206 5.12 -10.32 20.18
CA TYR A 206 5.20 -10.67 21.59
C TYR A 206 4.31 -11.88 21.90
N ASN A 207 4.90 -12.94 22.40
CA ASN A 207 4.23 -14.19 22.74
C ASN A 207 3.80 -14.18 24.20
N PHE A 208 2.49 -14.06 24.45
CA PHE A 208 1.91 -14.18 25.80
C PHE A 208 2.00 -15.62 26.33
N SER A 209 1.79 -16.59 25.43
CA SER A 209 1.86 -18.01 25.65
C SER A 209 2.36 -18.73 24.40
N LYS A 210 2.41 -20.06 24.43
CA LYS A 210 2.71 -20.87 23.23
C LYS A 210 1.61 -20.80 22.16
N SER A 211 0.41 -20.38 22.52
CA SER A 211 -0.75 -20.37 21.63
C SER A 211 -1.24 -18.95 21.30
N ILE A 212 -0.84 -17.95 22.06
CA ILE A 212 -1.35 -16.57 21.89
C ILE A 212 -0.16 -15.61 21.78
N GLY A 213 -0.13 -14.87 20.69
CA GLY A 213 0.86 -13.84 20.44
C GLY A 213 0.21 -12.54 19.93
N PHE A 214 0.95 -11.47 20.07
CA PHE A 214 0.68 -10.17 19.46
C PHE A 214 1.67 -9.95 18.33
N TYR A 215 1.22 -9.31 17.24
CA TYR A 215 2.10 -8.78 16.20
C TYR A 215 1.81 -7.32 15.94
N GLY A 216 2.82 -6.59 15.51
CA GLY A 216 2.70 -5.21 15.04
C GLY A 216 3.67 -4.94 13.91
N SER A 217 3.25 -4.13 12.94
CA SER A 217 4.07 -3.70 11.81
C SER A 217 3.77 -2.26 11.46
N ALA A 218 4.81 -1.48 11.23
CA ALA A 218 4.72 -0.12 10.71
C ALA A 218 5.65 0.00 9.50
N TYR A 219 5.16 0.58 8.44
CA TYR A 219 5.87 0.84 7.20
C TYR A 219 5.68 2.30 6.80
N TYR A 220 6.73 2.96 6.39
CA TYR A 220 6.69 4.28 5.78
C TYR A 220 7.61 4.33 4.56
N LEU A 221 7.09 4.77 3.42
CA LEU A 221 7.82 5.07 2.21
C LEU A 221 7.89 6.59 2.05
N LEU A 222 9.08 7.12 2.09
CA LEU A 222 9.40 8.51 1.89
C LEU A 222 9.85 8.73 0.46
N SER A 223 9.19 9.63 -0.27
CA SER A 223 9.39 9.88 -1.70
C SER A 223 9.87 11.32 -1.92
N PRO A 224 11.19 11.55 -2.11
CA PRO A 224 11.74 12.89 -2.27
C PRO A 224 11.33 13.60 -3.57
N ARG A 225 10.89 12.84 -4.58
CA ARG A 225 10.44 13.38 -5.86
C ARG A 225 8.99 13.86 -5.78
N GLU A 226 8.73 15.13 -6.06
CA GLU A 226 7.37 15.71 -6.00
C GLU A 226 6.45 15.19 -7.10
N GLN A 227 6.93 15.18 -8.36
CA GLN A 227 6.17 14.82 -9.57
C GLN A 227 7.03 13.96 -10.50
N ASN A 228 6.41 13.02 -11.20
CA ASN A 228 7.14 12.11 -12.11
C ASN A 228 7.21 12.58 -13.56
N GLY A 229 6.53 13.69 -13.93
CA GLY A 229 6.49 14.22 -15.29
C GLY A 229 5.40 13.63 -16.18
N THR A 230 4.70 12.57 -15.74
CA THR A 230 3.61 11.96 -16.50
C THR A 230 2.33 12.79 -16.36
N LEU A 231 1.69 13.08 -17.49
CA LEU A 231 0.43 13.82 -17.51
C LEU A 231 -0.72 12.98 -16.96
N SER A 232 -1.55 13.57 -16.10
CA SER A 232 -2.78 12.94 -15.58
C SER A 232 -3.97 13.03 -16.53
N THR A 233 -3.77 13.49 -17.76
CA THR A 233 -4.82 13.92 -18.69
C THR A 233 -5.27 12.88 -19.69
N ARG A 234 -4.75 11.65 -19.60
CA ARG A 234 -5.21 10.51 -20.41
C ARG A 234 -5.20 10.80 -21.91
N GLY A 235 -4.08 11.30 -22.42
CA GLY A 235 -3.88 11.66 -23.82
C GLY A 235 -4.56 12.96 -24.26
N SER A 236 -5.26 13.67 -23.40
CA SER A 236 -5.84 14.99 -23.70
C SER A 236 -4.90 16.12 -23.27
N ALA A 237 -5.10 17.33 -23.79
CA ALA A 237 -4.41 18.52 -23.29
C ALA A 237 -4.84 18.85 -21.84
N PRO A 238 -3.91 19.34 -20.99
CA PRO A 238 -4.26 19.79 -19.66
C PRO A 238 -5.30 20.92 -19.70
N SER A 239 -6.30 20.85 -18.82
CA SER A 239 -7.28 21.93 -18.67
C SER A 239 -6.65 23.14 -17.96
N ALA A 240 -7.17 24.34 -18.22
CA ALA A 240 -6.72 25.58 -17.56
C ALA A 240 -6.84 25.47 -16.02
N SER A 241 -7.84 24.76 -15.50
CA SER A 241 -8.00 24.49 -14.08
C SER A 241 -6.91 23.55 -13.53
N SER A 242 -6.61 22.46 -14.24
CA SER A 242 -5.56 21.50 -13.80
C SER A 242 -4.17 22.13 -13.82
N ILE A 243 -3.88 23.00 -14.79
CA ILE A 243 -2.63 23.79 -14.84
C ILE A 243 -2.56 24.72 -13.63
N ARG A 244 -3.60 25.52 -13.39
CA ARG A 244 -3.67 26.47 -12.29
C ARG A 244 -3.53 25.80 -10.91
N ASN A 245 -4.15 24.62 -10.74
CA ASN A 245 -4.13 23.87 -9.49
C ASN A 245 -2.91 22.96 -9.36
N GLY A 246 -2.06 22.87 -10.38
CA GLY A 246 -0.88 22.01 -10.41
C GLY A 246 -1.19 20.50 -10.45
N SER A 247 -2.42 20.10 -10.87
CA SER A 247 -2.87 18.69 -10.88
C SER A 247 -2.76 18.02 -12.25
N PHE A 248 -2.10 18.63 -13.23
CA PHE A 248 -1.97 18.07 -14.57
C PHE A 248 -0.84 17.06 -14.73
N VAL A 249 0.10 17.00 -13.77
CA VAL A 249 1.19 16.02 -13.68
C VAL A 249 0.97 15.11 -12.46
N MET A 250 1.26 13.83 -12.60
CA MET A 250 1.14 12.87 -11.50
C MET A 250 2.20 13.11 -10.42
N SER A 251 1.79 13.10 -9.17
CA SER A 251 2.69 13.20 -8.01
C SER A 251 3.33 11.86 -7.68
N VAL A 252 4.42 11.90 -6.91
CA VAL A 252 5.10 10.74 -6.32
C VAL A 252 4.94 10.81 -4.79
N PRO A 253 3.82 10.35 -4.25
CA PRO A 253 3.48 10.57 -2.85
C PRO A 253 4.21 9.62 -1.90
N ASP A 254 4.40 10.08 -0.66
CA ASP A 254 4.70 9.20 0.47
C ASP A 254 3.59 8.16 0.67
N GLN A 255 3.89 7.08 1.37
CA GLN A 255 2.92 6.03 1.72
C GLN A 255 3.22 5.50 3.12
N TYR A 256 2.20 5.17 3.90
CA TYR A 256 2.43 4.43 5.14
C TYR A 256 1.37 3.35 5.38
N MET A 257 1.75 2.36 6.18
CA MET A 257 0.86 1.31 6.62
C MET A 257 1.17 0.95 8.07
N LEU A 258 0.12 0.79 8.86
CA LEU A 258 0.17 0.29 10.22
C LEU A 258 -0.66 -0.99 10.32
N ARG A 259 -0.15 -1.98 11.03
CA ARG A 259 -0.86 -3.24 11.31
C ARG A 259 -0.60 -3.65 12.75
N ALA A 260 -1.63 -4.13 13.42
CA ALA A 260 -1.51 -4.70 14.75
C ALA A 260 -2.61 -5.72 15.00
N GLY A 261 -2.31 -6.82 15.67
CA GLY A 261 -3.29 -7.85 15.95
C GLY A 261 -2.76 -8.97 16.83
N PHE A 262 -3.58 -9.99 16.96
CA PHE A 262 -3.28 -11.18 17.74
C PHE A 262 -3.24 -12.43 16.87
N ASN A 263 -2.35 -13.34 17.24
CA ASN A 263 -2.19 -14.67 16.64
C ASN A 263 -2.63 -15.74 17.63
N PHE A 264 -3.33 -16.73 17.12
CA PHE A 264 -3.83 -17.88 17.87
C PHE A 264 -3.30 -19.15 17.20
N THR A 265 -2.27 -19.74 17.77
CA THR A 265 -1.58 -20.91 17.19
C THR A 265 -2.02 -22.20 17.88
N SER A 266 -2.43 -23.16 17.06
CA SER A 266 -2.73 -24.53 17.48
C SER A 266 -2.12 -25.51 16.49
N LYS A 267 -1.16 -26.32 16.96
CA LYS A 267 -0.41 -27.25 16.11
C LYS A 267 0.22 -26.53 14.90
N ALA A 268 -0.16 -26.92 13.69
CA ALA A 268 0.35 -26.36 12.44
C ALA A 268 -0.46 -25.15 11.95
N VAL A 269 -1.55 -24.77 12.62
CA VAL A 269 -2.44 -23.68 12.17
C VAL A 269 -2.28 -22.48 13.08
N THR A 270 -2.10 -21.31 12.48
CA THR A 270 -2.17 -20.03 13.16
C THR A 270 -3.30 -19.21 12.54
N ALA A 271 -4.29 -18.86 13.34
CA ALA A 271 -5.29 -17.85 12.99
C ALA A 271 -4.82 -16.48 13.47
N SER A 272 -5.08 -15.44 12.72
CA SER A 272 -4.80 -14.06 13.11
C SER A 272 -6.03 -13.18 12.99
N LEU A 273 -6.12 -12.17 13.83
CA LEU A 273 -7.11 -11.11 13.75
C LEU A 273 -6.47 -9.80 14.18
N GLY A 274 -6.53 -8.80 13.32
CA GLY A 274 -5.94 -7.50 13.59
C GLY A 274 -6.62 -6.37 12.86
N PHE A 275 -6.02 -5.19 12.99
CA PHE A 275 -6.37 -4.00 12.25
C PHE A 275 -5.23 -3.61 11.32
N ARG A 276 -5.60 -3.04 10.18
CA ARG A 276 -4.69 -2.52 9.18
C ARG A 276 -5.16 -1.12 8.77
N ASP A 277 -4.27 -0.15 8.81
CA ASP A 277 -4.45 1.19 8.27
C ASP A 277 -3.47 1.39 7.11
N GLU A 278 -3.98 1.71 5.93
CA GLU A 278 -3.22 2.01 4.72
C GLU A 278 -3.49 3.45 4.31
N CYS A 279 -2.42 4.15 3.97
CA CYS A 279 -2.45 5.58 3.85
C CYS A 279 -1.54 6.13 2.75
N LEU A 280 -2.05 7.06 1.96
CA LEU A 280 -1.28 7.99 1.10
C LEU A 280 -1.59 9.43 1.55
N PRO A 281 -0.65 10.13 2.17
CA PRO A 281 -0.88 11.43 2.77
C PRO A 281 -1.19 12.52 1.73
N ALA A 282 -1.94 13.54 2.12
CA ALA A 282 -2.19 14.72 1.29
C ALA A 282 -0.91 15.55 1.09
N THR A 283 -0.02 15.49 2.09
CA THR A 283 1.28 16.18 2.09
C THR A 283 2.38 15.20 2.46
N ASP A 284 3.49 15.27 1.77
CA ASP A 284 4.68 14.45 1.98
C ASP A 284 5.58 15.10 3.04
N LEU A 285 6.41 14.29 3.70
CA LEU A 285 7.37 14.79 4.69
C LEU A 285 8.49 15.61 4.03
N ILE A 286 8.91 15.19 2.82
CA ILE A 286 9.95 15.88 2.04
C ILE A 286 9.60 15.82 0.56
N GLY A 287 10.27 16.63 -0.28
CA GLY A 287 10.19 16.58 -1.74
C GLY A 287 9.07 17.46 -2.33
N GLY A 288 8.09 17.84 -1.54
CA GLY A 288 6.92 18.60 -2.01
C GLY A 288 5.73 17.72 -2.32
N SER A 289 4.55 18.33 -2.44
CA SER A 289 3.25 17.61 -2.50
C SER A 289 2.35 18.05 -3.64
N LYS A 290 2.90 18.77 -4.63
CA LYS A 290 2.17 19.16 -5.83
C LYS A 290 1.95 17.97 -6.75
N GLY A 291 0.99 18.12 -7.63
CA GLY A 291 0.67 17.08 -8.61
C GLY A 291 -0.66 16.40 -8.33
N PHE A 292 -1.06 15.60 -9.30
CA PHE A 292 -2.27 14.80 -9.21
C PHE A 292 -2.07 13.66 -8.23
N ARG A 293 -2.89 13.61 -7.21
CA ARG A 293 -3.02 12.50 -6.25
C ARG A 293 -4.42 12.44 -5.67
N ARG A 294 -4.80 11.28 -5.21
CA ARG A 294 -6.04 11.05 -4.48
C ARG A 294 -5.71 10.66 -3.04
N PRO A 295 -5.45 11.61 -2.14
CA PRO A 295 -5.09 11.29 -0.74
C PRO A 295 -6.27 10.76 0.06
N GLY A 296 -6.02 9.88 1.04
CA GLY A 296 -7.05 9.25 1.87
C GLY A 296 -6.55 8.01 2.61
N TYR A 297 -7.36 7.35 3.46
CA TYR A 297 -6.99 6.15 4.22
C TYR A 297 -8.06 5.08 4.22
N ILE A 298 -7.65 3.85 4.47
CA ILE A 298 -8.52 2.70 4.68
C ILE A 298 -8.14 2.04 6.00
N LEU A 299 -9.05 2.10 6.97
CA LEU A 299 -8.96 1.28 8.18
C LEU A 299 -9.73 -0.01 7.95
N SER A 300 -9.05 -1.14 8.11
CA SER A 300 -9.59 -2.48 7.88
C SER A 300 -9.46 -3.36 9.12
N VAL A 301 -10.39 -4.29 9.30
CA VAL A 301 -10.16 -5.49 10.12
C VAL A 301 -9.52 -6.56 9.22
N GLU A 302 -8.50 -7.25 9.73
CA GLU A 302 -7.70 -8.19 8.95
C GLU A 302 -7.68 -9.58 9.59
N PRO A 303 -8.67 -10.43 9.31
CA PRO A 303 -8.59 -11.86 9.60
C PRO A 303 -7.57 -12.53 8.70
N GLY A 304 -6.87 -13.53 9.25
CA GLY A 304 -5.88 -14.31 8.52
C GLY A 304 -5.75 -15.73 9.05
N ILE A 305 -5.20 -16.59 8.23
CA ILE A 305 -4.85 -17.95 8.57
C ILE A 305 -3.51 -18.33 7.93
N THR A 306 -2.69 -19.06 8.68
CA THR A 306 -1.43 -19.59 8.21
C THR A 306 -1.37 -21.08 8.54
N TYR A 307 -0.95 -21.89 7.58
CA TYR A 307 -0.61 -23.29 7.76
C TYR A 307 0.90 -23.46 7.75
N ASN A 308 1.45 -23.84 8.89
CA ASN A 308 2.88 -23.94 9.13
C ASN A 308 3.37 -25.36 8.83
N LEU A 309 4.27 -25.49 7.86
CA LEU A 309 5.02 -26.70 7.55
C LEU A 309 6.49 -26.51 7.95
N LYS A 310 7.28 -27.58 8.02
CA LYS A 310 8.69 -27.51 8.45
C LYS A 310 9.52 -26.47 7.70
N LYS A 311 9.39 -26.41 6.37
CA LYS A 311 10.16 -25.50 5.50
C LYS A 311 9.30 -24.50 4.72
N MET A 312 7.97 -24.56 4.84
CA MET A 312 7.06 -23.74 4.09
C MET A 312 5.89 -23.28 4.96
N ASN A 313 5.46 -22.07 4.78
CA ASN A 313 4.22 -21.55 5.35
C ASN A 313 3.29 -21.16 4.19
N ILE A 314 2.03 -21.55 4.27
CA ILE A 314 0.98 -21.12 3.34
C ILE A 314 0.04 -20.22 4.12
N TYR A 315 -0.30 -19.06 3.59
CA TYR A 315 -1.13 -18.11 4.31
C TYR A 315 -2.18 -17.45 3.42
N ALA A 316 -3.25 -17.05 4.05
CA ALA A 316 -4.26 -16.15 3.47
C ALA A 316 -4.69 -15.13 4.52
N TYR A 317 -4.87 -13.87 4.10
CA TYR A 317 -5.48 -12.83 4.92
C TYR A 317 -6.29 -11.87 4.05
N VAL A 318 -7.38 -11.37 4.64
CA VAL A 318 -8.37 -10.58 3.91
C VAL A 318 -8.71 -9.32 4.73
N PRO A 319 -7.95 -8.22 4.57
CA PRO A 319 -8.37 -6.95 5.15
C PRO A 319 -9.72 -6.52 4.56
N VAL A 320 -10.71 -6.34 5.43
CA VAL A 320 -12.06 -5.87 5.13
C VAL A 320 -12.19 -4.43 5.62
N ALA A 321 -12.50 -3.52 4.73
CA ALA A 321 -12.53 -2.09 5.02
C ALA A 321 -13.71 -1.71 5.93
N LEU A 322 -13.39 -1.17 7.10
CA LEU A 322 -14.35 -0.62 8.07
C LEU A 322 -14.61 0.86 7.81
N LYS A 323 -13.55 1.63 7.50
CA LYS A 323 -13.63 3.06 7.24
C LYS A 323 -12.79 3.42 6.03
N ARG A 324 -13.32 4.29 5.19
CA ARG A 324 -12.67 4.87 4.03
C ARG A 324 -12.79 6.38 4.10
N ASN A 325 -11.75 7.09 3.72
CA ASN A 325 -11.81 8.55 3.71
C ASN A 325 -10.92 9.10 2.58
N ARG A 326 -11.51 9.77 1.60
CA ARG A 326 -10.81 10.53 0.56
C ARG A 326 -10.66 11.96 1.04
N THR A 327 -9.47 12.33 1.52
CA THR A 327 -9.20 13.67 2.03
C THR A 327 -8.89 14.68 0.90
N GLN A 328 -8.92 15.99 1.19
CA GLN A 328 -8.51 16.98 0.20
C GLN A 328 -7.03 16.79 -0.17
N SER A 329 -6.75 16.78 -1.49
CA SER A 329 -5.39 16.91 -2.02
C SER A 329 -4.89 18.35 -1.85
N THR A 330 -3.60 18.58 -2.10
CA THR A 330 -3.04 19.94 -2.15
C THR A 330 -3.72 20.78 -3.23
N SER A 331 -4.06 20.18 -4.37
CA SER A 331 -4.79 20.84 -5.46
C SER A 331 -6.23 21.20 -5.05
N ASP A 332 -6.94 20.30 -4.34
CA ASP A 332 -8.27 20.58 -3.80
C ASP A 332 -8.24 21.75 -2.78
N LYS A 333 -7.25 21.74 -1.87
CA LYS A 333 -7.03 22.81 -0.89
C LYS A 333 -6.71 24.15 -1.56
N TYR A 334 -5.85 24.12 -2.58
CA TYR A 334 -5.52 25.31 -3.37
C TYR A 334 -6.76 25.89 -4.05
N GLN A 335 -7.57 25.05 -4.69
CA GLN A 335 -8.81 25.50 -5.35
C GLN A 335 -9.80 26.05 -4.33
N THR A 336 -10.01 25.37 -3.20
CA THR A 336 -10.85 25.87 -2.10
C THR A 336 -10.42 27.28 -1.66
N LYS A 337 -9.10 27.49 -1.45
CA LYS A 337 -8.55 28.79 -1.03
C LYS A 337 -8.75 29.88 -2.10
N THR A 338 -8.58 29.51 -3.39
CA THR A 338 -8.63 30.48 -4.48
C THR A 338 -10.05 30.92 -4.85
N THR A 339 -11.00 29.97 -4.77
CA THR A 339 -12.41 30.21 -5.16
C THR A 339 -13.32 30.59 -4.00
N GLY A 340 -12.90 30.34 -2.76
CA GLY A 340 -13.74 30.43 -1.57
C GLY A 340 -14.80 29.31 -1.46
N VAL A 341 -14.87 28.40 -2.43
CA VAL A 341 -15.81 27.28 -2.45
C VAL A 341 -15.08 25.99 -2.08
N PHE A 342 -15.59 25.25 -1.09
CA PHE A 342 -15.02 23.97 -0.69
C PHE A 342 -14.98 22.99 -1.87
N THR A 343 -13.79 22.54 -2.21
CA THR A 343 -13.53 21.62 -3.31
C THR A 343 -12.86 20.37 -2.79
N GLN A 344 -13.39 19.22 -3.15
CA GLN A 344 -12.81 17.92 -2.81
C GLN A 344 -13.19 16.92 -3.90
N GLY A 345 -12.20 16.25 -4.48
CA GLY A 345 -12.42 15.16 -5.40
C GLY A 345 -12.87 13.88 -4.69
N ASP A 346 -13.36 12.93 -5.46
CA ASP A 346 -13.69 11.57 -5.00
C ASP A 346 -12.59 10.55 -5.39
N ALA A 347 -12.71 9.36 -4.84
CA ALA A 347 -11.86 8.22 -5.21
C ALA A 347 -12.63 6.90 -5.02
N ALA A 348 -12.33 5.93 -5.88
CA ALA A 348 -12.88 4.58 -5.77
C ALA A 348 -12.07 3.75 -4.75
N PHE A 349 -12.76 3.07 -3.84
CA PHE A 349 -12.18 2.22 -2.81
C PHE A 349 -12.64 0.76 -2.96
N ALA A 350 -11.83 -0.16 -2.46
CA ALA A 350 -12.19 -1.56 -2.33
C ALA A 350 -12.97 -1.82 -1.03
N ASP A 351 -13.79 -2.86 -1.03
CA ASP A 351 -14.43 -3.37 0.19
C ASP A 351 -13.49 -4.30 0.95
N TYR A 352 -12.70 -5.06 0.23
CA TYR A 352 -11.71 -5.96 0.79
C TYR A 352 -10.56 -6.19 -0.19
N THR A 353 -9.47 -6.71 0.35
CA THR A 353 -8.31 -7.18 -0.44
C THR A 353 -8.04 -8.63 -0.09
N VAL A 354 -7.87 -9.49 -1.07
CA VAL A 354 -7.48 -10.90 -0.85
C VAL A 354 -5.97 -11.02 -1.01
N ASN A 355 -5.31 -11.58 -0.01
CA ASN A 355 -3.89 -11.91 -0.06
C ASN A 355 -3.71 -13.40 0.21
N ILE A 356 -3.06 -14.10 -0.72
CA ILE A 356 -2.76 -15.53 -0.60
C ILE A 356 -1.29 -15.72 -0.99
N GLY A 357 -0.55 -16.40 -0.14
CA GLY A 357 0.86 -16.60 -0.44
C GLY A 357 1.48 -17.79 0.23
N CYS A 358 2.73 -18.00 -0.09
CA CYS A 358 3.56 -18.99 0.57
C CYS A 358 4.97 -18.44 0.79
N SER A 359 5.61 -18.94 1.85
CA SER A 359 6.99 -18.64 2.20
C SER A 359 7.76 -19.94 2.32
N VAL A 360 8.84 -20.10 1.57
CA VAL A 360 9.68 -21.30 1.53
C VAL A 360 11.07 -20.97 2.01
N ARG A 361 11.60 -21.77 2.94
CA ARG A 361 12.94 -21.66 3.53
C ARG A 361 13.89 -22.74 2.99
N PHE A 362 15.08 -22.37 2.54
CA PHE A 362 16.09 -23.27 1.95
C PHE A 362 17.52 -22.78 2.16
#